data_41963f4a48a7a1695fe1f7d2a21ff07d
#
_entry.id   41963f4a48a7a1695fe1f7d2a21ff07d
#
_cell.length_a   1.000
_cell.length_b   1.000
_cell.length_c   1.000
_cell.angle_alpha   90.00
_cell.angle_beta   90.00
_cell.angle_gamma   90.00
#
_symmetry.space_group_name_H-M   'P 1'
#
loop_
_entity.id
_entity.type
_entity.pdbx_description
1 polymer ?
#
loop_
_entity_poly.entity_id
_entity_poly.type
_entity_poly.pdbx_seq_one_letter_code
_entity_poly.pdbx_strand_id
1 'polypeptide(L)'
;VTSRATTRDEYLRRPDLGRLPSQDMDVPHTPADIGFVLADGLSPTALSHHGAALLKALVQRLGDRYSLAPPVIATQARVALGDHIAAAQGVRTLVVIIGERPGLSVADSLGIYLTHLPRPGRTDADRNCISNIHPPDGLGYAEAARVATGLIGGAVALGRSGVDLKDTSRSLDALAPDVEREIS
;
A
#
# COMPACT_ATOMS: atom_id res chain seq x y z
N VAL A 1 0.56 -4.78 15.15
CA VAL A 1 0.18 -3.44 15.67
C VAL A 1 -1.33 -3.35 15.69
N THR A 2 -1.87 -2.64 16.68
CA THR A 2 -3.31 -2.38 16.81
C THR A 2 -3.55 -0.87 16.87
N SER A 3 -4.68 -0.40 16.33
CA SER A 3 -5.10 0.98 16.49
C SER A 3 -5.68 1.24 17.90
N ARG A 4 -6.10 2.48 18.17
CA ARG A 4 -6.83 2.84 19.41
C ARG A 4 -8.25 2.29 19.46
N ALA A 5 -8.83 1.85 18.34
CA ALA A 5 -10.12 1.17 18.35
C ALA A 5 -9.95 -0.21 19.00
N THR A 6 -10.68 -0.46 20.08
CA THR A 6 -10.55 -1.68 20.88
C THR A 6 -11.45 -2.81 20.37
N THR A 7 -12.50 -2.47 19.64
CA THR A 7 -13.44 -3.42 19.04
C THR A 7 -13.73 -3.09 17.58
N ARG A 8 -14.23 -4.07 16.83
CA ARG A 8 -14.65 -3.86 15.44
C ARG A 8 -15.77 -2.83 15.31
N ASP A 9 -16.70 -2.84 16.24
CA ASP A 9 -17.81 -1.91 16.27
C ASP A 9 -17.34 -0.47 16.51
N GLU A 10 -16.39 -0.29 17.42
CA GLU A 10 -15.77 1.00 17.67
C GLU A 10 -14.97 1.49 16.44
N TYR A 11 -14.21 0.61 15.79
CA TYR A 11 -13.49 0.93 14.55
C TYR A 11 -14.41 1.45 13.44
N LEU A 12 -15.60 0.85 13.29
CA LEU A 12 -16.57 1.26 12.28
C LEU A 12 -17.22 2.61 12.59
N ARG A 13 -17.51 2.89 13.87
CA ARG A 13 -18.19 4.13 14.31
C ARG A 13 -17.23 5.28 14.56
N ARG A 14 -15.98 4.98 14.91
CA ARG A 14 -14.96 5.95 15.30
C ARG A 14 -13.72 5.82 14.42
N PRO A 15 -13.82 6.27 13.14
CA PRO A 15 -12.70 6.17 12.21
C PRO A 15 -11.46 6.95 12.66
N ASP A 16 -11.60 7.94 13.52
CA ASP A 16 -10.52 8.66 14.16
C ASP A 16 -9.61 7.74 15.00
N LEU A 17 -10.19 6.79 15.74
CA LEU A 17 -9.44 5.83 16.56
C LEU A 17 -8.65 4.83 15.69
N GLY A 18 -9.20 4.42 14.55
CA GLY A 18 -8.52 3.54 13.60
C GLY A 18 -7.29 4.17 12.91
N ARG A 19 -7.14 5.49 13.00
CA ARG A 19 -6.02 6.24 12.42
C ARG A 19 -4.82 6.40 13.36
N LEU A 20 -5.01 6.13 14.64
CA LEU A 20 -4.01 6.35 15.68
C LEU A 20 -3.53 5.01 16.24
N PRO A 21 -2.24 4.87 16.58
CA PRO A 21 -1.73 3.66 17.20
C PRO A 21 -2.24 3.51 18.63
N SER A 22 -2.36 2.25 19.10
CA SER A 22 -2.49 1.96 20.52
C SER A 22 -1.29 2.51 21.30
N GLN A 23 -1.43 2.63 22.63
CA GLN A 23 -0.32 3.09 23.47
C GLN A 23 0.85 2.11 23.52
N ASP A 24 0.57 0.83 23.27
CA ASP A 24 1.56 -0.26 23.31
C ASP A 24 2.14 -0.56 21.91
N MET A 25 2.09 0.39 20.97
CA MET A 25 2.67 0.19 19.66
C MET A 25 4.18 0.00 19.78
N ASP A 26 4.63 -1.21 19.50
CA ASP A 26 6.04 -1.58 19.40
C ASP A 26 6.35 -2.01 17.96
N VAL A 27 7.18 -1.21 17.28
CA VAL A 27 7.63 -1.45 15.91
C VAL A 27 9.14 -1.26 15.88
N PRO A 28 9.91 -2.31 15.58
CA PRO A 28 11.36 -2.20 15.49
C PRO A 28 11.80 -1.16 14.46
N HIS A 29 12.80 -0.36 14.81
CA HIS A 29 13.42 0.57 13.89
C HIS A 29 14.27 -0.21 12.86
N THR A 30 13.78 -0.31 11.65
CA THR A 30 14.40 -1.04 10.53
C THR A 30 14.40 -0.15 9.29
N PRO A 31 15.30 0.85 9.21
CA PRO A 31 15.33 1.81 8.11
C PRO A 31 15.49 1.12 6.76
N ALA A 32 14.65 1.50 5.81
CA ALA A 32 14.67 0.97 4.45
C ALA A 32 14.05 1.96 3.46
N ASP A 33 14.19 1.69 2.16
CA ASP A 33 13.54 2.51 1.15
C ASP A 33 12.02 2.34 1.18
N ILE A 34 11.54 1.11 1.40
CA ILE A 34 10.10 0.78 1.36
C ILE A 34 9.72 -0.02 2.60
N GLY A 35 8.61 0.39 3.23
CA GLY A 35 7.90 -0.37 4.25
C GLY A 35 6.53 -0.79 3.78
N PHE A 36 6.07 -1.96 4.27
CA PHE A 36 4.76 -2.51 3.98
C PHE A 36 3.92 -2.60 5.26
N VAL A 37 2.67 -2.18 5.16
CA VAL A 37 1.66 -2.40 6.21
C VAL A 37 0.50 -3.18 5.60
N LEU A 38 0.17 -4.32 6.20
CA LEU A 38 -1.00 -5.11 5.86
C LEU A 38 -2.11 -4.79 6.86
N ALA A 39 -3.10 -4.04 6.44
CA ALA A 39 -4.18 -3.53 7.28
C ALA A 39 -5.51 -4.25 6.99
N ASP A 40 -6.21 -4.65 8.03
CA ASP A 40 -7.52 -5.32 7.90
C ASP A 40 -8.60 -4.41 7.29
N GLY A 41 -8.52 -3.12 7.48
CA GLY A 41 -9.40 -2.14 6.87
C GLY A 41 -10.89 -2.42 7.09
N LEU A 42 -11.68 -2.23 6.06
CA LEU A 42 -13.11 -2.54 6.04
C LEU A 42 -13.41 -4.01 5.75
N SER A 43 -12.43 -4.76 5.23
CA SER A 43 -12.56 -6.17 4.90
C SER A 43 -11.35 -6.99 5.37
N PRO A 44 -11.35 -7.52 6.60
CA PRO A 44 -10.35 -8.47 7.05
C PRO A 44 -10.27 -9.72 6.15
N THR A 45 -11.42 -10.13 5.58
CA THR A 45 -11.51 -11.25 4.64
C THR A 45 -10.67 -10.99 3.39
N ALA A 46 -10.75 -9.79 2.80
CA ALA A 46 -9.95 -9.42 1.64
C ALA A 46 -8.45 -9.51 1.94
N LEU A 47 -8.02 -9.00 3.10
CA LEU A 47 -6.63 -9.11 3.50
C LEU A 47 -6.18 -10.58 3.66
N SER A 48 -7.03 -11.40 4.26
CA SER A 48 -6.76 -12.83 4.45
C SER A 48 -6.63 -13.60 3.13
N HIS A 49 -7.49 -13.30 2.16
CA HIS A 49 -7.52 -13.99 0.86
C HIS A 49 -6.41 -13.50 -0.09
N HIS A 50 -6.17 -12.22 -0.14
CA HIS A 50 -5.38 -11.60 -1.22
C HIS A 50 -4.07 -10.97 -0.72
N GLY A 51 -3.95 -10.65 0.58
CA GLY A 51 -2.84 -9.86 1.11
C GLY A 51 -1.46 -10.47 0.88
N ALA A 52 -1.31 -11.76 1.15
CA ALA A 52 -0.02 -12.46 0.98
C ALA A 52 0.41 -12.54 -0.49
N ALA A 53 -0.54 -12.81 -1.40
CA ALA A 53 -0.25 -12.90 -2.83
C ALA A 53 0.14 -11.55 -3.43
N LEU A 54 -0.56 -10.47 -3.03
CA LEU A 54 -0.23 -9.12 -3.45
C LEU A 54 1.12 -8.66 -2.90
N LEU A 55 1.39 -8.90 -1.61
CA LEU A 55 2.69 -8.58 -1.01
C LEU A 55 3.83 -9.31 -1.73
N LYS A 56 3.66 -10.61 -2.02
CA LYS A 56 4.65 -11.37 -2.77
C LYS A 56 4.95 -10.75 -4.14
N ALA A 57 3.93 -10.36 -4.89
CA ALA A 57 4.10 -9.71 -6.20
C ALA A 57 4.85 -8.37 -6.09
N LEU A 58 4.56 -7.58 -5.05
CA LEU A 58 5.27 -6.32 -4.78
C LEU A 58 6.73 -6.56 -4.42
N VAL A 59 7.01 -7.49 -3.49
CA VAL A 59 8.37 -7.82 -3.06
C VAL A 59 9.22 -8.32 -4.22
N GLN A 60 8.69 -9.20 -5.07
CA GLN A 60 9.39 -9.69 -6.26
C GLN A 60 9.76 -8.58 -7.24
N ARG A 61 8.92 -7.56 -7.36
CA ARG A 61 9.17 -6.46 -8.30
C ARG A 61 10.08 -5.36 -7.76
N LEU A 62 10.08 -5.17 -6.46
CA LEU A 62 10.77 -4.06 -5.80
C LEU A 62 12.11 -4.46 -5.18
N GLY A 63 12.27 -5.74 -4.83
CA GLY A 63 13.40 -6.22 -4.04
C GLY A 63 14.77 -6.08 -4.70
N ASP A 64 14.83 -6.09 -6.03
CA ASP A 64 16.09 -5.90 -6.78
C ASP A 64 16.55 -4.44 -6.83
N ARG A 65 15.66 -3.49 -6.53
CA ARG A 65 15.90 -2.05 -6.71
C ARG A 65 15.87 -1.24 -5.43
N TYR A 66 15.21 -1.75 -4.40
CA TYR A 66 14.96 -1.05 -3.14
C TYR A 66 15.22 -1.96 -1.95
N SER A 67 15.75 -1.41 -0.88
CA SER A 67 15.75 -2.08 0.42
C SER A 67 14.32 -2.13 0.99
N LEU A 68 13.92 -3.28 1.50
CA LEU A 68 12.57 -3.54 2.00
C LEU A 68 12.63 -3.81 3.50
N ALA A 69 11.82 -3.08 4.28
CA ALA A 69 11.65 -3.37 5.70
C ALA A 69 10.72 -4.59 5.89
N PRO A 70 10.84 -5.32 7.01
CA PRO A 70 9.88 -6.36 7.36
C PRO A 70 8.45 -5.81 7.36
N PRO A 71 7.47 -6.55 6.78
CA PRO A 71 6.09 -6.09 6.74
C PRO A 71 5.47 -6.09 8.14
N VAL A 72 4.59 -5.12 8.40
CA VAL A 72 3.85 -4.99 9.66
C VAL A 72 2.38 -5.31 9.41
N ILE A 73 1.81 -6.20 10.23
CA ILE A 73 0.35 -6.45 10.23
C ILE A 73 -0.31 -5.47 11.20
N ALA A 74 -1.35 -4.79 10.72
CA ALA A 74 -2.09 -3.80 11.50
C ALA A 74 -3.58 -4.16 11.56
N THR A 75 -4.11 -4.25 12.78
CA THR A 75 -5.51 -4.60 13.04
C THR A 75 -6.32 -3.38 13.47
N GLN A 76 -7.61 -3.37 13.13
CA GLN A 76 -8.50 -2.22 13.31
C GLN A 76 -7.93 -0.95 12.68
N ALA A 77 -7.23 -1.10 11.54
CA ALA A 77 -6.36 -0.09 10.98
C ALA A 77 -7.01 0.69 9.83
N ARG A 78 -6.90 2.01 9.87
CA ARG A 78 -7.10 2.92 8.74
C ARG A 78 -5.75 3.25 8.13
N VAL A 79 -5.75 3.72 6.88
CA VAL A 79 -4.52 4.03 6.12
C VAL A 79 -3.54 4.90 6.92
N ALA A 80 -4.05 5.92 7.62
CA ALA A 80 -3.21 6.87 8.38
C ALA A 80 -2.45 6.25 9.57
N LEU A 81 -2.87 5.08 10.09
CA LEU A 81 -2.09 4.35 11.09
C LEU A 81 -0.73 3.93 10.51
N GLY A 82 -0.68 3.66 9.21
CA GLY A 82 0.55 3.32 8.51
C GLY A 82 1.63 4.39 8.62
N ASP A 83 1.27 5.68 8.69
CA ASP A 83 2.26 6.76 8.83
C ASP A 83 3.02 6.70 10.16
N HIS A 84 2.32 6.32 11.24
CA HIS A 84 2.93 6.12 12.55
C HIS A 84 3.88 4.92 12.55
N ILE A 85 3.46 3.82 11.91
CA ILE A 85 4.27 2.61 11.74
C ILE A 85 5.51 2.92 10.91
N ALA A 86 5.36 3.62 9.79
CA ALA A 86 6.45 4.00 8.91
C ALA A 86 7.47 4.93 9.60
N ALA A 87 6.99 5.87 10.40
CA ALA A 87 7.85 6.74 11.19
C ALA A 87 8.67 5.96 12.22
N ALA A 88 8.07 4.97 12.90
CA ALA A 88 8.75 4.09 13.84
C ALA A 88 9.79 3.20 13.13
N GLN A 89 9.45 2.59 12.00
CA GLN A 89 10.39 1.80 11.20
C GLN A 89 11.52 2.61 10.59
N GLY A 90 11.29 3.90 10.28
CA GLY A 90 12.27 4.74 9.59
C GLY A 90 12.30 4.54 8.06
N VAL A 91 11.19 4.14 7.44
CA VAL A 91 11.10 3.90 5.99
C VAL A 91 10.83 5.17 5.20
N ARG A 92 11.33 5.24 3.96
CA ARG A 92 11.21 6.41 3.08
C ARG A 92 9.91 6.41 2.28
N THR A 93 9.40 5.24 1.92
CA THR A 93 8.14 5.09 1.19
C THR A 93 7.31 4.02 1.88
N LEU A 94 6.07 4.36 2.17
CA LEU A 94 5.10 3.46 2.78
C LEU A 94 4.14 2.92 1.73
N VAL A 95 3.89 1.62 1.77
CA VAL A 95 2.87 0.92 1.00
C VAL A 95 1.90 0.25 1.98
N VAL A 96 0.70 0.79 2.10
CA VAL A 96 -0.38 0.17 2.90
C VAL A 96 -1.23 -0.68 1.98
N ILE A 97 -1.26 -1.98 2.24
CA ILE A 97 -2.19 -2.96 1.61
C ILE A 97 -3.37 -3.08 2.57
N ILE A 98 -4.56 -2.70 2.15
CA ILE A 98 -5.72 -2.61 3.05
C ILE A 98 -6.96 -3.27 2.47
N GLY A 99 -7.71 -3.99 3.32
CA GLY A 99 -8.99 -4.56 2.95
C GLY A 99 -10.07 -3.51 2.77
N GLU A 100 -10.73 -3.53 1.61
CA GLU A 100 -11.77 -2.58 1.22
C GLU A 100 -13.06 -3.28 0.79
N ARG A 101 -14.17 -2.54 0.79
CA ARG A 101 -15.48 -2.98 0.29
C ARG A 101 -16.05 -1.94 -0.68
N PRO A 102 -15.50 -1.84 -1.88
CA PRO A 102 -15.94 -0.86 -2.85
C PRO A 102 -17.39 -1.12 -3.26
N GLY A 103 -18.23 -0.08 -3.14
CA GLY A 103 -19.62 -0.09 -3.61
C GLY A 103 -20.54 -1.13 -2.99
N LEU A 104 -20.17 -1.73 -1.85
CA LEU A 104 -20.91 -2.81 -1.15
C LEU A 104 -21.15 -4.09 -1.97
N SER A 105 -20.92 -4.08 -3.26
CA SER A 105 -21.10 -5.24 -4.15
C SER A 105 -19.90 -6.19 -4.14
N VAL A 106 -18.72 -5.70 -3.80
CA VAL A 106 -17.49 -6.49 -3.67
C VAL A 106 -17.07 -6.52 -2.21
N ALA A 107 -17.11 -7.72 -1.61
CA ALA A 107 -16.85 -7.89 -0.18
C ALA A 107 -15.35 -8.06 0.15
N ASP A 108 -14.55 -8.48 -0.82
CA ASP A 108 -13.15 -8.87 -0.65
C ASP A 108 -12.23 -8.26 -1.71
N SER A 109 -12.08 -6.96 -1.68
CA SER A 109 -11.14 -6.22 -2.50
C SER A 109 -10.02 -5.62 -1.66
N LEU A 110 -8.81 -5.53 -2.20
CA LEU A 110 -7.73 -4.76 -1.61
C LEU A 110 -7.54 -3.42 -2.30
N GLY A 111 -7.08 -2.45 -1.51
CA GLY A 111 -6.48 -1.22 -1.97
C GLY A 111 -5.01 -1.16 -1.59
N ILE A 112 -4.20 -0.46 -2.40
CA ILE A 112 -2.86 -0.02 -2.06
C ILE A 112 -2.91 1.50 -1.88
N TYR A 113 -2.37 1.99 -0.76
CA TYR A 113 -2.13 3.41 -0.54
C TYR A 113 -0.63 3.64 -0.38
N LEU A 114 -0.08 4.48 -1.24
CA LEU A 114 1.34 4.81 -1.31
C LEU A 114 1.59 6.20 -0.77
N THR A 115 2.52 6.34 0.17
CA THR A 115 2.94 7.61 0.73
C THR A 115 4.47 7.71 0.69
N HIS A 116 5.01 8.70 -0.01
CA HIS A 116 6.44 9.01 0.04
C HIS A 116 6.73 10.01 1.14
N LEU A 117 7.81 9.81 1.87
CA LEU A 117 8.14 10.55 3.09
C LEU A 117 6.97 10.56 4.10
N PRO A 118 6.54 9.35 4.53
CA PRO A 118 5.41 9.19 5.44
C PRO A 118 5.72 9.82 6.80
N ARG A 119 4.71 10.48 7.37
CA ARG A 119 4.77 11.03 8.72
C ARG A 119 3.36 11.21 9.25
N PRO A 120 3.14 11.15 10.56
CA PRO A 120 1.86 11.51 11.15
C PRO A 120 1.37 12.88 10.68
N GLY A 121 0.08 12.97 10.33
CA GLY A 121 -0.53 14.17 9.78
C GLY A 121 -0.59 14.26 8.25
N ARG A 122 -0.08 13.27 7.52
CA ARG A 122 -0.33 13.17 6.08
C ARG A 122 -1.82 12.99 5.81
N THR A 123 -2.30 13.64 4.76
CA THR A 123 -3.70 13.59 4.29
C THR A 123 -3.86 12.62 3.12
N ASP A 124 -5.10 12.37 2.71
CA ASP A 124 -5.37 11.52 1.55
C ASP A 124 -4.86 12.16 0.24
N ALA A 125 -4.75 13.49 0.17
CA ALA A 125 -4.15 14.22 -0.96
C ALA A 125 -2.64 13.97 -1.12
N ASP A 126 -1.97 13.54 -0.04
CA ASP A 126 -0.53 13.18 -0.05
C ASP A 126 -0.27 11.75 -0.52
N ARG A 127 -1.33 10.97 -0.85
CA ARG A 127 -1.26 9.55 -1.17
C ARG A 127 -1.69 9.26 -2.59
N ASN A 128 -1.11 8.23 -3.18
CA ASN A 128 -1.64 7.62 -4.39
C ASN A 128 -2.36 6.32 -4.01
N CYS A 129 -3.47 6.04 -4.71
CA CYS A 129 -4.31 4.87 -4.45
C CYS A 129 -4.39 3.99 -5.69
N ILE A 130 -4.30 2.68 -5.48
CA ILE A 130 -4.63 1.64 -6.47
C ILE A 130 -5.71 0.80 -5.81
N SER A 131 -6.90 0.76 -6.36
CA SER A 131 -8.06 0.08 -5.79
C SER A 131 -8.54 -1.09 -6.65
N ASN A 132 -9.57 -1.78 -6.18
CA ASN A 132 -10.24 -2.86 -6.90
C ASN A 132 -9.33 -4.07 -7.19
N ILE A 133 -8.45 -4.43 -6.24
CA ILE A 133 -7.52 -5.55 -6.38
C ILE A 133 -8.19 -6.80 -5.81
N HIS A 134 -8.80 -7.62 -6.69
CA HIS A 134 -9.45 -8.89 -6.35
C HIS A 134 -9.63 -9.75 -7.62
N PRO A 135 -8.60 -10.49 -8.06
CA PRO A 135 -8.75 -11.35 -9.23
C PRO A 135 -9.78 -12.46 -8.96
N PRO A 136 -10.51 -12.97 -10.01
CA PRO A 136 -10.29 -12.63 -11.43
C PRO A 136 -11.05 -11.38 -11.91
N ASP A 137 -12.04 -10.87 -11.14
CA ASP A 137 -12.98 -9.86 -11.61
C ASP A 137 -12.46 -8.41 -11.43
N GLY A 138 -11.41 -8.22 -10.64
CA GLY A 138 -10.74 -6.95 -10.43
C GLY A 138 -9.30 -6.92 -10.96
N LEU A 139 -8.54 -5.97 -10.48
CA LEU A 139 -7.13 -5.82 -10.85
C LEU A 139 -6.31 -7.01 -10.32
N GLY A 140 -5.53 -7.64 -11.20
CA GLY A 140 -4.64 -8.73 -10.84
C GLY A 140 -3.41 -8.25 -10.03
N TYR A 141 -2.82 -9.15 -9.23
CA TYR A 141 -1.68 -8.79 -8.34
C TYR A 141 -0.46 -8.31 -9.11
N ALA A 142 -0.12 -8.95 -10.23
CA ALA A 142 1.03 -8.57 -11.04
C ALA A 142 0.87 -7.17 -11.63
N GLU A 143 -0.34 -6.84 -12.08
CA GLU A 143 -0.65 -5.51 -12.63
C GLU A 143 -0.67 -4.45 -11.53
N ALA A 144 -1.29 -4.73 -10.37
CA ALA A 144 -1.26 -3.85 -9.22
C ALA A 144 0.19 -3.56 -8.77
N ALA A 145 1.04 -4.59 -8.72
CA ALA A 145 2.45 -4.43 -8.39
C ALA A 145 3.23 -3.63 -9.45
N ARG A 146 2.90 -3.79 -10.75
CA ARG A 146 3.48 -3.00 -11.83
C ARG A 146 3.16 -1.51 -11.66
N VAL A 147 1.90 -1.17 -11.47
CA VAL A 147 1.44 0.21 -11.25
C VAL A 147 2.08 0.80 -9.99
N ALA A 148 2.09 0.06 -8.88
CA ALA A 148 2.71 0.50 -7.64
C ALA A 148 4.21 0.80 -7.82
N THR A 149 4.93 -0.05 -8.56
CA THR A 149 6.36 0.16 -8.86
C THR A 149 6.59 1.45 -9.64
N GLY A 150 5.76 1.73 -10.65
CA GLY A 150 5.81 2.97 -11.42
C GLY A 150 5.57 4.20 -10.55
N LEU A 151 4.54 4.15 -9.69
CA LEU A 151 4.24 5.23 -8.75
C LEU A 151 5.35 5.44 -7.71
N ILE A 152 5.96 4.37 -7.19
CA ILE A 152 7.10 4.46 -6.26
C ILE A 152 8.29 5.16 -6.95
N GLY A 153 8.65 4.73 -8.16
CA GLY A 153 9.72 5.36 -8.93
C GLY A 153 9.46 6.84 -9.18
N GLY A 154 8.24 7.18 -9.59
CA GLY A 154 7.81 8.56 -9.78
C GLY A 154 7.84 9.39 -8.49
N ALA A 155 7.39 8.82 -7.36
CA ALA A 155 7.40 9.50 -6.06
C ALA A 155 8.83 9.78 -5.58
N VAL A 156 9.73 8.83 -5.75
CA VAL A 156 11.16 8.99 -5.43
C VAL A 156 11.78 10.11 -6.28
N ALA A 157 11.52 10.12 -7.59
CA ALA A 157 12.04 11.13 -8.49
C ALA A 157 11.47 12.53 -8.21
N LEU A 158 10.18 12.61 -7.88
CA LEU A 158 9.49 13.87 -7.58
C LEU A 158 9.75 14.37 -6.14
N GLY A 159 10.21 13.49 -5.22
CA GLY A 159 10.38 13.76 -3.80
C GLY A 159 9.06 13.84 -3.02
N ARG A 160 7.93 13.40 -3.61
CA ARG A 160 6.59 13.40 -3.00
C ARG A 160 5.65 12.44 -3.72
N SER A 161 4.59 12.01 -3.03
CA SER A 161 3.43 11.30 -3.56
C SER A 161 2.18 12.19 -3.56
N GLY A 162 1.05 11.65 -3.99
CA GLY A 162 -0.24 12.31 -3.94
C GLY A 162 -0.70 12.89 -5.28
N VAL A 163 -1.54 13.92 -5.24
CA VAL A 163 -2.28 14.45 -6.39
C VAL A 163 -1.41 14.92 -7.56
N ASP A 164 -0.18 15.32 -7.30
CA ASP A 164 0.77 15.76 -8.34
C ASP A 164 1.44 14.60 -9.09
N LEU A 165 1.36 13.39 -8.54
CA LEU A 165 1.94 12.19 -9.14
C LEU A 165 0.87 11.41 -9.90
N LYS A 166 1.05 11.28 -11.22
CA LYS A 166 0.17 10.50 -12.09
C LYS A 166 0.82 9.17 -12.47
N ASP A 167 -0.01 8.14 -12.62
CA ASP A 167 0.47 6.87 -13.19
C ASP A 167 0.81 7.05 -14.67
N THR A 168 2.09 7.01 -14.99
CA THR A 168 2.62 7.04 -16.36
C THR A 168 3.11 5.66 -16.81
N SER A 169 2.89 4.61 -16.03
CA SER A 169 3.44 3.26 -16.29
C SER A 169 2.99 2.67 -17.63
N ARG A 170 1.77 2.99 -18.10
CA ARG A 170 1.27 2.57 -19.43
C ARG A 170 1.95 3.28 -20.59
N SER A 171 2.39 4.52 -20.38
CA SER A 171 3.08 5.30 -21.42
C SER A 171 4.52 4.84 -21.64
N LEU A 172 5.16 4.29 -20.60
CA LEU A 172 6.53 3.76 -20.69
C LEU A 172 6.57 2.41 -21.41
N ASP A 173 5.57 1.54 -21.24
CA ASP A 173 5.47 0.27 -21.97
C ASP A 173 5.19 0.50 -23.47
N ALA A 174 4.50 1.59 -23.82
CA ALA A 174 4.25 1.96 -25.22
C ALA A 174 5.49 2.57 -25.93
N LEU A 175 6.53 2.94 -25.19
CA LEU A 175 7.78 3.51 -25.72
C LEU A 175 8.93 2.51 -25.73
N ALA A 176 8.73 1.26 -25.26
CA ALA A 176 9.69 0.20 -25.43
C ALA A 176 9.72 -0.22 -26.92
N PRO A 177 10.83 -0.07 -27.67
CA PRO A 177 10.85 -0.48 -29.06
C PRO A 177 10.74 -2.01 -29.16
N ASP A 178 9.94 -2.48 -30.14
CA ASP A 178 9.89 -3.86 -30.61
C ASP A 178 11.28 -4.32 -31.09
N VAL A 179 12.13 -4.80 -30.21
CA VAL A 179 13.48 -5.29 -30.54
C VAL A 179 13.48 -6.81 -30.84
N GLU A 180 12.33 -7.46 -30.97
CA GLU A 180 12.27 -8.89 -31.27
C GLU A 180 11.46 -9.22 -32.53
N ARG A 181 11.69 -8.55 -33.66
CA ARG A 181 11.13 -9.00 -34.95
C ARG A 181 12.08 -8.81 -36.12
N GLU A 182 13.34 -9.15 -35.99
CA GLU A 182 14.23 -9.35 -37.17
C GLU A 182 15.34 -10.34 -36.85
N ILE A 183 15.02 -11.61 -36.63
CA ILE A 183 15.93 -12.72 -36.98
C ILE A 183 15.05 -13.92 -37.37
N SER A 184 14.71 -14.03 -38.62
CA SER A 184 14.37 -15.30 -39.29
C SER A 184 14.85 -15.23 -40.71
#